data_fa8e816a92a4d4919fe1f4ce49e0e122
#
_entry.id   fa8e816a92a4d4919fe1f4ce49e0e122
#
_cell.length_a   1.000
_cell.length_b   1.000
_cell.length_c   1.000
_cell.angle_alpha   90.00
_cell.angle_beta   90.00
_cell.angle_gamma   90.00
#
_symmetry.space_group_name_H-M   'P 1'
#
loop_
_entity.id
_entity.type
_entity.pdbx_description
1 polymer ?
#
loop_
_entity_poly.entity_id
_entity_poly.type
_entity_poly.pdbx_seq_one_letter_code
_entity_poly.pdbx_strand_id
1 'polypeptide(L)'
;FQKFLGNASEIMGVPKFSAKYYKFKKELYEQFLATAYLEAKPTSADNVLINLKNGTFEINTKGTQLRPYNSNDFITYQLPFEYNPEAQAPLFKAYLNEVLPDIERQNVLAEYIGFVFIKHNSNRLKEEKALILYGTGANGKSVFFEVISALLGDENISNYSLQSLTNENGYFRAKLANKLVNYASEINGKLESSIFKQLVS
;
A
#
# COMPACT_ATOMS: atom_id res chain seq x y z
N PHE A 1 -14.82 11.79 -0.81
CA PHE A 1 -15.98 11.22 -1.47
C PHE A 1 -17.26 12.02 -1.19
N GLN A 2 -17.64 12.31 0.07
CA GLN A 2 -18.84 13.11 0.40
C GLN A 2 -18.85 14.52 -0.22
N LYS A 3 -17.68 15.17 -0.36
CA LYS A 3 -17.55 16.44 -1.07
C LYS A 3 -17.85 16.27 -2.56
N PHE A 4 -17.36 15.20 -3.16
CA PHE A 4 -17.67 14.83 -4.56
C PHE A 4 -19.18 14.63 -4.76
N LEU A 5 -19.84 13.85 -3.89
CA LEU A 5 -21.29 13.61 -3.98
C LEU A 5 -22.09 14.91 -3.91
N GLY A 6 -21.73 15.83 -3.00
CA GLY A 6 -22.39 17.13 -2.92
C GLY A 6 -22.24 17.97 -4.20
N ASN A 7 -21.03 18.02 -4.77
CA ASN A 7 -20.78 18.76 -6.00
C ASN A 7 -21.48 18.12 -7.21
N ALA A 8 -21.45 16.80 -7.36
CA ALA A 8 -22.15 16.07 -8.42
C ALA A 8 -23.66 16.31 -8.34
N SER A 9 -24.25 16.29 -7.13
CA SER A 9 -25.66 16.56 -6.93
C SER A 9 -26.05 17.99 -7.34
N GLU A 10 -25.22 18.99 -7.06
CA GLU A 10 -25.45 20.38 -7.53
C GLU A 10 -25.46 20.43 -9.06
N ILE A 11 -24.54 19.77 -9.74
CA ILE A 11 -24.47 19.68 -11.22
C ILE A 11 -25.71 19.01 -11.78
N MET A 12 -26.26 18.02 -11.08
CA MET A 12 -27.48 17.31 -11.45
C MET A 12 -28.78 18.08 -11.12
N GLY A 13 -28.70 19.31 -10.61
CA GLY A 13 -29.84 20.18 -10.36
C GLY A 13 -30.40 20.14 -8.96
N VAL A 14 -29.77 19.47 -8.02
CA VAL A 14 -30.17 19.52 -6.58
C VAL A 14 -29.81 20.90 -6.03
N PRO A 15 -30.72 21.61 -5.34
CA PRO A 15 -30.42 22.91 -4.76
C PRO A 15 -29.20 22.87 -3.84
N LYS A 16 -28.31 23.84 -3.99
CA LYS A 16 -26.99 23.90 -3.32
C LYS A 16 -27.02 23.60 -1.82
N PHE A 17 -27.99 24.15 -1.09
CA PHE A 17 -28.13 23.89 0.35
C PHE A 17 -28.52 22.45 0.66
N SER A 18 -29.43 21.87 -0.16
CA SER A 18 -29.84 20.46 -0.04
C SER A 18 -28.70 19.51 -0.39
N ALA A 19 -27.98 19.76 -1.48
CA ALA A 19 -26.82 18.96 -1.90
C ALA A 19 -25.67 18.94 -0.87
N LYS A 20 -25.51 20.03 -0.11
CA LYS A 20 -24.49 20.15 0.94
C LYS A 20 -24.96 19.69 2.31
N TYR A 21 -26.24 19.44 2.50
CA TYR A 21 -26.79 19.00 3.78
C TYR A 21 -26.26 17.62 4.15
N TYR A 22 -25.82 17.47 5.42
CA TYR A 22 -25.09 16.27 5.82
C TYR A 22 -25.94 14.97 5.76
N LYS A 23 -27.25 15.03 6.10
CA LYS A 23 -28.13 13.87 6.00
C LYS A 23 -28.30 13.42 4.55
N PHE A 24 -28.56 14.36 3.63
CA PHE A 24 -28.66 14.05 2.20
C PHE A 24 -27.39 13.35 1.69
N LYS A 25 -26.20 13.89 2.03
CA LYS A 25 -24.93 13.27 1.63
C LYS A 25 -24.73 11.89 2.25
N LYS A 26 -25.16 11.70 3.49
CA LYS A 26 -25.11 10.42 4.17
C LYS A 26 -26.02 9.39 3.50
N GLU A 27 -27.28 9.73 3.28
CA GLU A 27 -28.25 8.87 2.60
C GLU A 27 -27.82 8.50 1.18
N LEU A 28 -27.31 9.48 0.42
CA LEU A 28 -26.75 9.25 -0.91
C LEU A 28 -25.53 8.34 -0.89
N TYR A 29 -24.69 8.44 0.14
CA TYR A 29 -23.54 7.56 0.33
C TYR A 29 -23.98 6.13 0.67
N GLU A 30 -24.95 5.96 1.56
CA GLU A 30 -25.52 4.66 1.90
C GLU A 30 -26.19 4.00 0.68
N GLN A 31 -26.91 4.77 -0.10
CA GLN A 31 -27.49 4.31 -1.36
C GLN A 31 -26.40 3.90 -2.36
N PHE A 32 -25.33 4.70 -2.48
CA PHE A 32 -24.19 4.35 -3.31
C PHE A 32 -23.56 3.02 -2.89
N LEU A 33 -23.33 2.82 -1.58
CA LEU A 33 -22.76 1.56 -1.06
C LEU A 33 -23.67 0.35 -1.37
N ALA A 34 -24.98 0.54 -1.32
CA ALA A 34 -25.94 -0.51 -1.60
C ALA A 34 -26.03 -0.88 -3.10
N THR A 35 -25.75 0.06 -3.99
CA THR A 35 -25.98 -0.12 -5.45
C THR A 35 -24.70 -0.23 -6.25
N ALA A 36 -23.58 0.30 -5.77
CA ALA A 36 -22.30 0.35 -6.49
C ALA A 36 -21.38 -0.83 -6.17
N TYR A 37 -21.95 -2.00 -5.84
CA TYR A 37 -21.16 -3.20 -5.67
C TYR A 37 -20.53 -3.61 -7.00
N LEU A 38 -19.21 -3.67 -7.02
CA LEU A 38 -18.44 -4.21 -8.14
C LEU A 38 -17.81 -5.53 -7.69
N GLU A 39 -18.13 -6.59 -8.39
CA GLU A 39 -17.47 -7.87 -8.15
C GLU A 39 -15.98 -7.73 -8.50
N ALA A 40 -15.12 -8.04 -7.53
CA ALA A 40 -13.68 -8.01 -7.76
C ALA A 40 -13.32 -9.07 -8.81
N LYS A 41 -12.89 -8.62 -9.98
CA LYS A 41 -12.37 -9.55 -10.99
C LYS A 41 -11.03 -10.10 -10.51
N PRO A 42 -10.79 -11.41 -10.63
CA PRO A 42 -9.48 -11.97 -10.31
C PRO A 42 -8.43 -11.29 -11.21
N THR A 43 -7.46 -10.64 -10.59
CA THR A 43 -6.29 -10.12 -11.30
C THR A 43 -5.52 -11.32 -11.86
N SER A 44 -5.09 -11.25 -13.12
CA SER A 44 -4.21 -12.28 -13.70
C SER A 44 -3.01 -12.48 -12.77
N ALA A 45 -2.76 -13.74 -12.40
CA ALA A 45 -1.64 -14.10 -11.52
C ALA A 45 -0.26 -13.77 -12.11
N ASP A 46 -0.20 -13.46 -13.41
CA ASP A 46 1.03 -13.25 -14.16
C ASP A 46 1.45 -11.78 -14.26
N ASN A 47 0.59 -10.84 -13.82
CA ASN A 47 0.86 -9.41 -13.96
C ASN A 47 0.95 -8.74 -12.59
N VAL A 48 2.04 -8.00 -12.35
CA VAL A 48 2.15 -7.04 -11.25
C VAL A 48 1.82 -5.65 -11.81
N LEU A 49 0.87 -4.98 -11.15
CA LEU A 49 0.41 -3.66 -11.56
C LEU A 49 0.69 -2.64 -10.45
N ILE A 50 1.41 -1.58 -10.80
CA ILE A 50 1.77 -0.50 -9.88
C ILE A 50 1.15 0.79 -10.39
N ASN A 51 0.27 1.39 -9.59
CA ASN A 51 -0.40 2.64 -9.94
C ASN A 51 0.50 3.84 -9.60
N LEU A 52 0.90 4.60 -10.60
CA LEU A 52 1.74 5.78 -10.52
C LEU A 52 0.97 7.02 -10.97
N LYS A 53 1.49 8.23 -10.77
CA LYS A 53 0.79 9.47 -11.16
C LYS A 53 0.65 9.65 -12.68
N ASN A 54 1.51 9.03 -13.47
CA ASN A 54 1.49 9.14 -14.93
C ASN A 54 1.02 7.86 -15.64
N GLY A 55 0.47 6.87 -14.91
CA GLY A 55 -0.07 5.65 -15.51
C GLY A 55 0.06 4.42 -14.62
N THR A 56 -0.26 3.27 -15.16
CA THR A 56 -0.05 1.97 -14.53
C THR A 56 1.24 1.34 -15.06
N PHE A 57 2.20 1.09 -14.17
CA PHE A 57 3.41 0.34 -14.52
C PHE A 57 3.10 -1.15 -14.40
N GLU A 58 3.18 -1.84 -15.51
CA GLU A 58 2.88 -3.27 -15.62
C GLU A 58 4.17 -4.08 -15.75
N ILE A 59 4.29 -5.13 -14.95
CA ILE A 59 5.38 -6.11 -14.99
C ILE A 59 4.76 -7.47 -15.28
N ASN A 60 5.23 -8.14 -16.32
CA ASN A 60 4.76 -9.47 -16.70
C ASN A 60 5.91 -10.30 -17.32
N THR A 61 5.62 -11.52 -17.74
CA THR A 61 6.60 -12.45 -18.33
C THR A 61 7.22 -11.95 -19.65
N LYS A 62 6.61 -10.94 -20.31
CA LYS A 62 7.11 -10.34 -21.56
C LYS A 62 7.98 -9.11 -21.33
N GLY A 63 8.00 -8.59 -20.09
CA GLY A 63 8.77 -7.42 -19.71
C GLY A 63 7.99 -6.42 -18.89
N THR A 64 8.42 -5.17 -18.94
CA THR A 64 7.84 -4.05 -18.18
C THR A 64 7.41 -2.92 -19.11
N GLN A 65 6.29 -2.26 -18.78
CA GLN A 65 5.81 -1.11 -19.53
C GLN A 65 4.99 -0.16 -18.66
N LEU A 66 5.05 1.14 -18.96
CA LEU A 66 4.10 2.12 -18.47
C LEU A 66 2.94 2.23 -19.48
N ARG A 67 1.72 2.11 -19.02
CA ARG A 67 0.52 2.23 -19.85
C ARG A 67 -0.52 3.17 -19.22
N PRO A 68 -1.50 3.67 -20.00
CA PRO A 68 -2.62 4.43 -19.47
C PRO A 68 -3.39 3.68 -18.38
N TYR A 69 -4.05 4.43 -17.49
CA TYR A 69 -4.95 3.86 -16.48
C TYR A 69 -6.07 3.07 -17.09
N ASN A 70 -6.45 1.99 -16.42
CA ASN A 70 -7.61 1.18 -16.78
C ASN A 70 -8.43 0.87 -15.53
N SER A 71 -9.72 1.20 -15.53
CA SER A 71 -10.61 0.93 -14.40
C SER A 71 -10.73 -0.56 -14.05
N ASN A 72 -10.49 -1.44 -15.02
CA ASN A 72 -10.51 -2.89 -14.81
C ASN A 72 -9.30 -3.41 -14.02
N ASP A 73 -8.27 -2.59 -13.77
CA ASP A 73 -7.10 -2.99 -12.97
C ASP A 73 -7.43 -3.15 -11.49
N PHE A 74 -8.49 -2.49 -11.01
CA PHE A 74 -8.92 -2.53 -9.60
C PHE A 74 -7.78 -2.28 -8.60
N ILE A 75 -6.93 -1.29 -8.89
CA ILE A 75 -5.84 -0.90 -7.99
C ILE A 75 -6.39 0.11 -7.00
N THR A 76 -6.27 -0.17 -5.70
CA THR A 76 -6.83 0.65 -4.61
C THR A 76 -5.85 1.68 -4.06
N TYR A 77 -4.61 1.71 -4.55
CA TYR A 77 -3.57 2.64 -4.13
C TYR A 77 -2.98 3.38 -5.33
N GLN A 78 -2.33 4.52 -5.08
CA GLN A 78 -1.51 5.22 -6.04
C GLN A 78 -0.22 5.68 -5.34
N LEU A 79 0.93 5.44 -5.96
CA LEU A 79 2.20 5.97 -5.47
C LEU A 79 2.33 7.47 -5.79
N PRO A 80 2.97 8.26 -4.91
CA PRO A 80 2.95 9.72 -5.00
C PRO A 80 3.91 10.32 -6.04
N PHE A 81 4.41 9.52 -6.98
CA PHE A 81 5.38 9.95 -8.01
C PHE A 81 5.02 9.46 -9.40
N GLU A 82 5.72 10.01 -10.41
CA GLU A 82 5.66 9.59 -11.81
C GLU A 82 6.80 8.64 -12.13
N TYR A 83 6.56 7.65 -12.99
CA TYR A 83 7.64 6.82 -13.52
C TYR A 83 8.54 7.66 -14.43
N ASN A 84 9.81 7.65 -14.12
CA ASN A 84 10.86 8.25 -14.92
C ASN A 84 12.03 7.25 -15.04
N PRO A 85 12.31 6.67 -16.20
CA PRO A 85 13.39 5.70 -16.38
C PRO A 85 14.79 6.28 -16.15
N GLU A 86 14.94 7.62 -16.29
CA GLU A 86 16.21 8.32 -16.08
C GLU A 86 16.43 8.76 -14.62
N ALA A 87 15.47 8.47 -13.73
CA ALA A 87 15.57 8.89 -12.33
C ALA A 87 16.78 8.23 -11.65
N GLN A 88 17.52 9.04 -10.89
CA GLN A 88 18.67 8.60 -10.11
C GLN A 88 18.44 8.90 -8.63
N ALA A 89 19.00 8.06 -7.76
CA ALA A 89 18.90 8.23 -6.31
C ALA A 89 20.30 8.21 -5.65
N PRO A 90 21.21 9.13 -5.97
CA PRO A 90 22.60 9.10 -5.51
C PRO A 90 22.71 9.21 -3.98
N LEU A 91 21.89 10.04 -3.34
CA LEU A 91 21.91 10.20 -1.89
C LEU A 91 21.42 8.93 -1.17
N PHE A 92 20.36 8.30 -1.68
CA PHE A 92 19.87 7.06 -1.11
C PHE A 92 20.86 5.90 -1.29
N LYS A 93 21.52 5.82 -2.43
CA LYS A 93 22.59 4.83 -2.67
C LYS A 93 23.79 5.06 -1.74
N ALA A 94 24.21 6.30 -1.54
CA ALA A 94 25.29 6.63 -0.62
C ALA A 94 24.92 6.26 0.82
N TYR A 95 23.71 6.60 1.25
CA TYR A 95 23.18 6.21 2.56
C TYR A 95 23.16 4.68 2.74
N LEU A 96 22.64 3.92 1.76
CA LEU A 96 22.65 2.45 1.85
C LEU A 96 24.05 1.88 1.96
N ASN A 97 25.01 2.40 1.20
CA ASN A 97 26.41 1.94 1.27
C ASN A 97 27.05 2.20 2.62
N GLU A 98 26.62 3.26 3.34
CA GLU A 98 27.09 3.57 4.68
C GLU A 98 26.47 2.66 5.74
N VAL A 99 25.15 2.50 5.74
CA VAL A 99 24.42 1.76 6.80
C VAL A 99 24.34 0.27 6.57
N LEU A 100 24.45 -0.18 5.32
CA LEU A 100 24.36 -1.58 4.91
C LEU A 100 25.35 -1.85 3.76
N PRO A 101 26.67 -1.87 4.04
CA PRO A 101 27.70 -1.96 2.99
C PRO A 101 27.70 -3.28 2.21
N ASP A 102 27.06 -4.31 2.70
CA ASP A 102 26.93 -5.61 2.06
C ASP A 102 25.89 -5.53 0.92
N ILE A 103 26.35 -5.66 -0.32
CA ILE A 103 25.52 -5.54 -1.53
C ILE A 103 24.45 -6.64 -1.61
N GLU A 104 24.71 -7.83 -1.13
CA GLU A 104 23.72 -8.92 -1.14
C GLU A 104 22.55 -8.58 -0.23
N ARG A 105 22.82 -7.98 0.94
CA ARG A 105 21.77 -7.49 1.84
C ARG A 105 21.01 -6.32 1.26
N GLN A 106 21.67 -5.42 0.53
CA GLN A 106 20.99 -4.35 -0.20
C GLN A 106 20.04 -4.92 -1.27
N ASN A 107 20.45 -5.96 -1.98
CA ASN A 107 19.61 -6.64 -2.96
C ASN A 107 18.40 -7.30 -2.32
N VAL A 108 18.57 -8.04 -1.22
CA VAL A 108 17.45 -8.61 -0.44
C VAL A 108 16.46 -7.52 0.01
N LEU A 109 16.97 -6.37 0.43
CA LEU A 109 16.13 -5.24 0.82
C LEU A 109 15.34 -4.67 -0.35
N ALA A 110 15.97 -4.52 -1.52
CA ALA A 110 15.31 -4.05 -2.75
C ALA A 110 14.25 -5.05 -3.25
N GLU A 111 14.56 -6.35 -3.24
CA GLU A 111 13.62 -7.42 -3.59
C GLU A 111 12.40 -7.42 -2.66
N TYR A 112 12.61 -7.24 -1.35
CA TYR A 112 11.50 -7.17 -0.39
C TYR A 112 10.60 -5.96 -0.65
N ILE A 113 11.16 -4.80 -0.99
CA ILE A 113 10.37 -3.61 -1.37
C ILE A 113 9.56 -3.88 -2.65
N GLY A 114 10.16 -4.55 -3.63
CA GLY A 114 9.45 -4.98 -4.84
C GLY A 114 8.33 -5.97 -4.55
N PHE A 115 8.54 -6.86 -3.59
CA PHE A 115 7.58 -7.89 -3.18
C PHE A 115 6.27 -7.32 -2.63
N VAL A 116 6.26 -6.13 -2.02
CA VAL A 116 5.03 -5.51 -1.47
C VAL A 116 3.94 -5.25 -2.53
N PHE A 117 4.29 -5.22 -3.81
CA PHE A 117 3.35 -5.05 -4.92
C PHE A 117 2.75 -6.36 -5.44
N ILE A 118 3.25 -7.50 -4.97
CA ILE A 118 2.75 -8.82 -5.39
C ILE A 118 1.52 -9.18 -4.56
N LYS A 119 0.37 -9.36 -5.22
CA LYS A 119 -0.85 -9.75 -4.54
C LYS A 119 -0.78 -11.24 -4.13
N HIS A 120 -1.04 -11.53 -2.86
CA HIS A 120 -1.03 -12.89 -2.29
C HIS A 120 -1.99 -13.90 -2.95
N ASN A 121 -2.97 -13.43 -3.71
CA ASN A 121 -3.93 -14.31 -4.41
C ASN A 121 -3.38 -14.93 -5.70
N SER A 122 -2.12 -14.68 -6.04
CA SER A 122 -1.48 -15.40 -7.12
C SER A 122 -1.08 -16.78 -6.61
N ASN A 123 -1.63 -17.85 -7.20
CA ASN A 123 -1.32 -19.25 -6.85
C ASN A 123 0.17 -19.60 -7.01
N ARG A 124 1.05 -18.66 -7.29
CA ARG A 124 2.45 -18.87 -7.65
C ARG A 124 3.48 -18.44 -6.61
N LEU A 125 3.16 -17.49 -5.72
CA LEU A 125 4.13 -16.98 -4.74
C LEU A 125 3.47 -16.83 -3.36
N LYS A 126 3.50 -17.88 -2.58
CA LYS A 126 3.28 -17.81 -1.13
C LYS A 126 4.61 -17.58 -0.44
N GLU A 127 5.04 -16.32 -0.41
CA GLU A 127 6.21 -15.93 0.36
C GLU A 127 5.76 -15.43 1.73
N GLU A 128 5.65 -16.34 2.67
CA GLU A 128 5.24 -16.08 4.06
C GLU A 128 6.41 -15.46 4.84
N LYS A 129 6.78 -14.21 4.51
CA LYS A 129 7.97 -13.54 5.04
C LYS A 129 7.66 -12.15 5.58
N ALA A 130 8.36 -11.80 6.66
CA ALA A 130 8.43 -10.45 7.19
C ALA A 130 9.89 -9.98 7.20
N LEU A 131 10.13 -8.74 6.81
CA LEU A 131 11.46 -8.13 6.89
C LEU A 131 11.73 -7.66 8.32
N ILE A 132 12.85 -8.09 8.90
CA ILE A 132 13.31 -7.64 10.22
C ILE A 132 14.62 -6.89 10.06
N LEU A 133 14.62 -5.60 10.41
CA LEU A 133 15.81 -4.77 10.45
C LEU A 133 16.40 -4.81 11.86
N TYR A 134 17.48 -5.56 12.03
CA TYR A 134 18.18 -5.70 13.32
C TYR A 134 19.35 -4.72 13.42
N GLY A 135 19.55 -4.15 14.61
CA GLY A 135 20.71 -3.30 14.92
C GLY A 135 20.57 -2.56 16.25
N THR A 136 21.71 -2.12 16.82
CA THR A 136 21.89 -1.56 18.16
C THR A 136 21.43 -0.13 18.25
N GLY A 137 20.81 0.58 17.58
CA GLY A 137 20.44 1.99 17.66
C GLY A 137 21.33 2.87 16.79
N ALA A 138 20.84 4.05 16.43
CA ALA A 138 21.53 5.07 15.62
C ALA A 138 22.19 4.55 14.33
N ASN A 139 21.61 3.51 13.69
CA ASN A 139 22.16 2.81 12.52
C ASN A 139 21.27 2.95 11.28
N GLY A 140 20.53 4.03 11.17
CA GLY A 140 19.81 4.40 9.96
C GLY A 140 18.42 3.75 9.75
N LYS A 141 17.98 2.76 10.55
CA LYS A 141 16.68 2.07 10.33
C LYS A 141 15.48 3.01 10.18
N SER A 142 15.42 4.07 10.98
CA SER A 142 14.32 5.05 10.91
C SER A 142 14.37 5.86 9.62
N VAL A 143 15.56 6.23 9.17
CA VAL A 143 15.75 6.94 7.89
C VAL A 143 15.31 6.07 6.72
N PHE A 144 15.64 4.78 6.75
CA PHE A 144 15.16 3.84 5.74
C PHE A 144 13.62 3.81 5.70
N PHE A 145 12.96 3.74 6.85
CA PHE A 145 11.51 3.75 6.92
C PHE A 145 10.92 5.07 6.39
N GLU A 146 11.51 6.22 6.71
CA GLU A 146 11.08 7.53 6.20
C GLU A 146 11.16 7.58 4.67
N VAL A 147 12.24 7.06 4.09
CA VAL A 147 12.38 6.99 2.62
C VAL A 147 11.31 6.08 2.01
N ILE A 148 11.06 4.90 2.60
CA ILE A 148 10.01 3.98 2.11
C ILE A 148 8.61 4.59 2.28
N SER A 149 8.37 5.32 3.37
CA SER A 149 7.11 6.04 3.58
C SER A 149 6.89 7.11 2.53
N ALA A 150 7.90 7.89 2.22
CA ALA A 150 7.84 8.90 1.16
C ALA A 150 7.64 8.27 -0.24
N LEU A 151 8.27 7.11 -0.49
CA LEU A 151 8.14 6.37 -1.74
C LEU A 151 6.74 5.78 -1.91
N LEU A 152 6.21 5.13 -0.90
CA LEU A 152 4.92 4.45 -0.99
C LEU A 152 3.73 5.41 -0.79
N GLY A 153 3.91 6.50 -0.07
CA GLY A 153 2.87 7.45 0.35
C GLY A 153 2.23 7.04 1.69
N ASP A 154 1.99 8.02 2.55
CA ASP A 154 1.48 7.79 3.92
C ASP A 154 0.12 7.09 3.95
N GLU A 155 -0.72 7.35 2.93
CA GLU A 155 -2.02 6.69 2.80
C GLU A 155 -1.91 5.19 2.48
N ASN A 156 -0.80 4.73 1.92
CA ASN A 156 -0.58 3.35 1.50
C ASN A 156 0.17 2.51 2.54
N ILE A 157 0.60 3.13 3.65
CA ILE A 157 1.31 2.46 4.72
C ILE A 157 0.54 2.53 6.04
N SER A 158 0.95 1.71 6.99
CA SER A 158 0.48 1.75 8.38
C SER A 158 1.65 1.55 9.34
N ASN A 159 1.47 2.02 10.58
CA ASN A 159 2.51 1.97 11.62
C ASN A 159 1.92 1.43 12.92
N TYR A 160 1.39 0.21 12.86
CA TYR A 160 0.87 -0.48 14.05
C TYR A 160 1.91 -1.42 14.63
N SER A 161 2.05 -1.41 15.96
CA SER A 161 2.93 -2.35 16.66
C SER A 161 2.49 -3.79 16.45
N LEU A 162 3.43 -4.74 16.48
CA LEU A 162 3.10 -6.17 16.37
C LEU A 162 2.15 -6.62 17.49
N GLN A 163 2.26 -6.07 18.69
CA GLN A 163 1.33 -6.34 19.80
C GLN A 163 -0.09 -5.92 19.46
N SER A 164 -0.27 -4.73 18.87
CA SER A 164 -1.59 -4.27 18.44
C SER A 164 -2.17 -5.15 17.34
N LEU A 165 -1.35 -5.59 16.40
CA LEU A 165 -1.76 -6.46 15.31
C LEU A 165 -2.06 -7.88 15.76
N THR A 166 -1.37 -8.39 16.77
CA THR A 166 -1.58 -9.74 17.30
C THR A 166 -2.61 -9.81 18.43
N ASN A 167 -3.29 -8.70 18.74
CA ASN A 167 -4.37 -8.66 19.70
C ASN A 167 -5.59 -9.46 19.18
N GLU A 168 -6.25 -10.20 20.06
CA GLU A 168 -7.39 -11.07 19.73
C GLU A 168 -8.57 -10.34 19.08
N ASN A 169 -8.84 -9.08 19.46
CA ASN A 169 -10.01 -8.33 18.98
C ASN A 169 -9.98 -7.99 17.48
N GLY A 170 -8.83 -8.10 16.82
CA GLY A 170 -8.70 -7.88 15.37
C GLY A 170 -8.86 -6.43 14.87
N TYR A 171 -9.10 -5.47 15.74
CA TYR A 171 -9.38 -4.07 15.37
C TYR A 171 -8.27 -3.46 14.49
N PHE A 172 -7.00 -3.63 14.90
CA PHE A 172 -5.87 -3.10 14.14
C PHE A 172 -5.58 -3.91 12.86
N ARG A 173 -5.87 -5.22 12.87
CA ARG A 173 -5.76 -6.05 11.64
C ARG A 173 -6.71 -5.57 10.55
N ALA A 174 -7.93 -5.21 10.89
CA ALA A 174 -8.90 -4.67 9.93
C ALA A 174 -8.41 -3.37 9.27
N LYS A 175 -7.55 -2.60 9.94
CA LYS A 175 -6.95 -1.37 9.40
C LYS A 175 -5.78 -1.60 8.44
N LEU A 176 -5.30 -2.83 8.30
CA LEU A 176 -4.30 -3.18 7.29
C LEU A 176 -4.90 -3.31 5.88
N ALA A 177 -6.23 -3.35 5.78
CA ALA A 177 -6.89 -3.43 4.48
C ALA A 177 -6.44 -2.29 3.55
N ASN A 178 -6.05 -2.64 2.34
CA ASN A 178 -5.53 -1.72 1.32
C ASN A 178 -4.21 -1.00 1.68
N LYS A 179 -3.47 -1.49 2.67
CA LYS A 179 -2.11 -1.02 2.96
C LYS A 179 -1.09 -1.90 2.27
N LEU A 180 -0.05 -1.29 1.69
CA LEU A 180 1.05 -2.00 1.05
C LEU A 180 2.02 -2.57 2.08
N VAL A 181 2.29 -1.80 3.13
CA VAL A 181 3.24 -2.16 4.20
C VAL A 181 2.70 -1.73 5.55
N ASN A 182 2.89 -2.55 6.57
CA ASN A 182 2.86 -2.13 7.96
C ASN A 182 4.28 -2.14 8.52
N TYR A 183 4.71 -1.03 9.10
CA TYR A 183 5.97 -0.92 9.80
C TYR A 183 5.73 -0.92 11.32
N ALA A 184 6.41 -1.81 12.03
CA ALA A 184 6.46 -1.80 13.49
C ALA A 184 7.87 -1.38 13.93
N SER A 185 7.99 -0.23 14.60
CA SER A 185 9.27 0.35 15.00
C SER A 185 10.03 -0.52 16.01
N GLU A 186 9.30 -1.29 16.82
CA GLU A 186 9.86 -2.13 17.86
C GLU A 186 9.13 -3.46 17.95
N ILE A 187 9.91 -4.50 18.28
CA ILE A 187 9.39 -5.83 18.59
C ILE A 187 9.54 -6.02 20.11
N ASN A 188 8.56 -5.52 20.86
CA ASN A 188 8.55 -5.60 22.32
C ASN A 188 7.44 -6.53 22.81
N GLY A 189 7.72 -7.30 23.86
CA GLY A 189 6.74 -8.09 24.58
C GLY A 189 6.41 -9.44 23.96
N LYS A 190 5.32 -10.06 24.43
CA LYS A 190 4.84 -11.36 23.95
C LYS A 190 4.05 -11.16 22.66
N LEU A 191 4.51 -11.79 21.59
CA LEU A 191 3.74 -11.94 20.36
C LEU A 191 2.86 -13.17 20.45
N GLU A 192 1.58 -13.02 20.09
CA GLU A 192 0.73 -14.17 19.85
C GLU A 192 1.14 -14.82 18.51
N SER A 193 1.90 -15.90 18.60
CA SER A 193 2.58 -16.51 17.46
C SER A 193 1.62 -17.07 16.41
N SER A 194 0.44 -17.53 16.83
CA SER A 194 -0.58 -18.05 15.91
C SER A 194 -1.15 -16.95 15.04
N ILE A 195 -1.46 -15.81 15.63
CA ILE A 195 -1.97 -14.64 14.92
C ILE A 195 -0.88 -14.02 14.04
N PHE A 196 0.37 -13.96 14.53
CA PHE A 196 1.48 -13.46 13.73
C PHE A 196 1.69 -14.30 12.46
N LYS A 197 1.64 -15.63 12.57
CA LYS A 197 1.72 -16.52 11.41
C LYS A 197 0.59 -16.22 10.40
N GLN A 198 -0.64 -16.02 10.86
CA GLN A 198 -1.77 -15.65 9.99
C GLN A 198 -1.60 -14.29 9.31
N LEU A 199 -0.87 -13.35 9.90
CA LEU A 199 -0.59 -12.05 9.30
C LEU A 199 0.43 -12.12 8.17
N VAL A 200 1.33 -13.10 8.23
CA VAL A 200 2.44 -13.25 7.28
C VAL A 200 2.11 -14.27 6.19
N SER A 201 1.15 -15.19 6.45
CA SER A 201 0.62 -16.16 5.49
C SER A 201 -0.50 -15.56 4.64
#